data_06c12467b2740735a0896e5f47e5b69a
#
_entry.id   06c12467b2740735a0896e5f47e5b69a
#
_cell.length_a   1.000
_cell.length_b   1.000
_cell.length_c   1.000
_cell.angle_alpha   90.00
_cell.angle_beta   90.00
_cell.angle_gamma   90.00
#
_symmetry.space_group_name_H-M   'P 1'
#
loop_
_entity.id
_entity.type
_entity.pdbx_description
1 polymer ?
#
loop_
_entity_poly.entity_id
_entity_poly.type
_entity_poly.pdbx_seq_one_letter_code
_entity_poly.pdbx_strand_id
1 'polypeptide(L)'
;MYELKIRDYCFVAHSLKDEFFGPAKNLHGVTYVVDLIISSKELIEKNVIIDIGIANKVLKNVIAQYNYKNLDEIDKFNNHITTTEYMAKQF
;
A
#
# COMPACT_ATOMS: atom_id res chain seq x y z
N MET A 1 11.10 6.10 22.30
CA MET A 1 10.12 5.97 21.21
C MET A 1 9.83 4.50 20.95
N TYR A 2 8.58 4.19 20.71
CA TYR A 2 8.11 2.84 20.40
C TYR A 2 7.63 2.80 18.98
N GLU A 3 7.85 1.66 18.30
CA GLU A 3 7.33 1.43 16.96
C GLU A 3 6.62 0.09 16.90
N LEU A 4 5.48 0.07 16.21
CA LEU A 4 4.78 -1.16 15.82
C LEU A 4 4.79 -1.23 14.30
N LYS A 5 5.27 -2.35 13.77
CA LYS A 5 5.24 -2.60 12.31
C LYS A 5 4.37 -3.80 12.04
N ILE A 6 3.42 -3.65 11.11
CA ILE A 6 2.61 -4.75 10.61
C ILE A 6 2.75 -4.80 9.09
N ARG A 7 2.56 -5.99 8.54
CA ARG A 7 2.76 -6.24 7.10
C ARG A 7 1.55 -6.97 6.54
N ASP A 8 1.18 -6.58 5.33
CA ASP A 8 0.20 -7.31 4.52
C ASP A 8 0.58 -7.21 3.04
N TYR A 9 -0.17 -7.85 2.18
CA TYR A 9 0.14 -7.97 0.76
C TYR A 9 -1.01 -7.44 -0.06
N CYS A 10 -0.67 -6.82 -1.20
CA CYS A 10 -1.65 -6.32 -2.16
C CYS A 10 -1.25 -6.77 -3.56
N PHE A 11 -2.16 -7.46 -4.23
CA PHE A 11 -1.94 -8.01 -5.57
C PHE A 11 -2.66 -7.12 -6.57
N VAL A 12 -1.92 -6.54 -7.50
CA VAL A 12 -2.48 -5.63 -8.51
C VAL A 12 -1.93 -5.96 -9.88
N ALA A 13 -2.57 -5.40 -10.90
CA ALA A 13 -2.00 -5.30 -12.23
C ALA A 13 -1.92 -3.83 -12.61
N HIS A 14 -0.94 -3.45 -13.38
CA HIS A 14 -0.81 -2.10 -13.90
C HIS A 14 0.16 -2.05 -15.09
N SER A 15 0.20 -0.90 -15.75
CA SER A 15 1.20 -0.56 -16.73
C SER A 15 1.80 0.81 -16.41
N LEU A 16 3.10 0.94 -16.64
CA LEU A 16 3.79 2.23 -16.47
C LEU A 16 3.91 2.86 -17.86
N LYS A 17 2.92 3.64 -18.25
CA LYS A 17 2.69 4.12 -19.61
C LYS A 17 3.68 5.19 -20.05
N ASP A 18 4.97 4.85 -20.03
CA ASP A 18 6.04 5.73 -20.48
C ASP A 18 7.23 4.86 -20.93
N GLU A 19 7.85 5.23 -22.04
CA GLU A 19 9.00 4.50 -22.59
C GLU A 19 10.18 4.42 -21.62
N PHE A 20 10.25 5.35 -20.67
CA PHE A 20 11.28 5.36 -19.63
C PHE A 20 11.36 4.04 -18.86
N PHE A 21 10.24 3.34 -18.71
CA PHE A 21 10.15 2.13 -17.89
C PHE A 21 10.44 0.84 -18.67
N GLY A 22 10.72 0.92 -19.99
CA GLY A 22 11.03 -0.27 -20.78
C GLY A 22 9.88 -1.29 -20.78
N PRO A 23 10.17 -2.59 -20.51
CA PRO A 23 9.12 -3.62 -20.52
C PRO A 23 7.98 -3.37 -19.52
N ALA A 24 8.23 -2.63 -18.44
CA ALA A 24 7.22 -2.34 -17.44
C ALA A 24 6.11 -1.41 -17.92
N LYS A 25 6.26 -0.80 -19.11
CA LYS A 25 5.17 -0.05 -19.74
C LYS A 25 4.00 -0.93 -20.15
N ASN A 26 4.23 -2.22 -20.33
CA ASN A 26 3.19 -3.19 -20.64
C ASN A 26 2.45 -3.62 -19.39
N LEU A 27 1.20 -4.03 -19.55
CA LEU A 27 0.41 -4.53 -18.42
C LEU A 27 1.11 -5.73 -17.78
N HIS A 28 1.28 -5.69 -16.46
CA HIS A 28 1.91 -6.76 -15.70
C HIS A 28 1.32 -6.84 -14.29
N GLY A 29 1.49 -8.00 -13.67
CA GLY A 29 1.07 -8.23 -12.29
C GLY A 29 2.18 -7.85 -11.32
N VAL A 30 1.78 -7.33 -10.16
CA VAL A 30 2.69 -6.94 -9.08
C VAL A 30 2.12 -7.35 -7.74
N THR A 31 2.98 -7.86 -6.86
CA THR A 31 2.66 -8.04 -5.46
C THR A 31 3.32 -6.93 -4.65
N TYR A 32 2.52 -6.09 -4.04
CA TYR A 32 3.04 -5.10 -3.08
C TYR A 32 3.13 -5.73 -1.70
N VAL A 33 4.29 -5.57 -1.08
CA VAL A 33 4.47 -5.82 0.35
C VAL A 33 4.26 -4.48 1.03
N VAL A 34 3.21 -4.38 1.84
CA VAL A 34 2.81 -3.12 2.48
C VAL A 34 3.14 -3.21 3.96
N ASP A 35 4.06 -2.38 4.41
CA ASP A 35 4.41 -2.24 5.82
C ASP A 35 3.78 -0.98 6.37
N LEU A 36 2.98 -1.13 7.43
CA LEU A 36 2.46 -0.01 8.21
C LEU A 36 3.31 0.11 9.48
N ILE A 37 3.92 1.27 9.65
CA ILE A 37 4.75 1.57 10.82
C ILE A 37 4.06 2.66 11.62
N ILE A 38 3.76 2.36 12.89
CA ILE A 38 3.12 3.29 13.81
C ILE A 38 4.12 3.59 14.91
N SER A 39 4.41 4.87 15.10
CA SER A 39 5.37 5.32 16.11
C SER A 39 4.67 6.11 17.20
N SER A 40 5.12 5.96 18.44
CA SER A 40 4.64 6.75 19.56
C SER A 40 5.75 6.95 20.60
N LYS A 41 5.73 8.11 21.24
CA LYS A 41 6.65 8.39 22.34
C LYS A 41 6.22 7.70 23.62
N GLU A 42 4.92 7.41 23.78
CA GLU A 42 4.33 6.85 24.98
C GLU A 42 3.42 5.68 24.64
N LEU A 43 3.24 4.80 25.60
CA LEU A 43 2.28 3.70 25.52
C LEU A 43 0.95 4.13 26.15
N ILE A 44 -0.15 3.66 25.57
CA ILE A 44 -1.48 3.80 26.18
C ILE A 44 -1.71 2.71 27.21
N GLU A 45 -2.91 2.62 27.78
CA GLU A 45 -3.27 1.56 28.72
C GLU A 45 -2.89 0.18 28.16
N LYS A 46 -2.54 -0.74 29.06
CA LYS A 46 -2.08 -2.09 28.73
C LYS A 46 -0.77 -2.14 27.97
N ASN A 47 -0.01 -1.04 28.02
CA ASN A 47 1.35 -0.96 27.48
C ASN A 47 1.45 -1.22 25.98
N VAL A 48 0.49 -0.76 25.21
CA VAL A 48 0.48 -0.87 23.75
C VAL A 48 0.48 0.51 23.09
N ILE A 49 0.97 0.59 21.84
CA ILE A 49 0.81 1.78 21.00
C ILE A 49 -0.63 1.88 20.53
N ILE A 50 -1.15 0.76 20.03
CA ILE A 50 -2.50 0.58 19.54
C ILE A 50 -2.82 -0.91 19.60
N ASP A 51 -4.09 -1.26 19.67
CA ASP A 51 -4.49 -2.66 19.53
C ASP A 51 -4.08 -3.17 18.14
N ILE A 52 -3.27 -4.22 18.12
CA ILE A 52 -2.74 -4.77 16.86
C ILE A 52 -3.86 -5.30 15.93
N GLY A 53 -4.95 -5.81 16.50
CA GLY A 53 -6.11 -6.24 15.73
C GLY A 53 -6.77 -5.08 14.99
N ILE A 54 -6.86 -3.91 15.64
CA ILE A 54 -7.37 -2.69 15.01
C ILE A 54 -6.43 -2.23 13.91
N ALA A 55 -5.13 -2.22 14.16
CA ALA A 55 -4.13 -1.82 13.15
C ALA A 55 -4.19 -2.73 11.92
N ASN A 56 -4.29 -4.04 12.11
CA ASN A 56 -4.42 -5.00 11.01
C ASN A 56 -5.70 -4.77 10.21
N LYS A 57 -6.81 -4.48 10.87
CA LYS A 57 -8.09 -4.22 10.21
C LYS A 57 -8.04 -2.96 9.35
N VAL A 58 -7.43 -1.90 9.87
CA VAL A 58 -7.23 -0.64 9.11
C VAL A 58 -6.39 -0.91 7.87
N LEU A 59 -5.27 -1.63 8.01
CA LEU A 59 -4.41 -1.95 6.89
C LEU A 59 -5.15 -2.77 5.83
N LYS A 60 -5.91 -3.79 6.23
CA LYS A 60 -6.71 -4.60 5.31
C LYS A 60 -7.74 -3.76 4.55
N ASN A 61 -8.38 -2.81 5.23
CA ASN A 61 -9.37 -1.93 4.60
C ASN A 61 -8.74 -1.02 3.55
N VAL A 62 -7.54 -0.50 3.82
CA VAL A 62 -6.81 0.32 2.85
C VAL A 62 -6.40 -0.52 1.65
N ILE A 63 -5.85 -1.69 1.87
CA ILE A 63 -5.40 -2.61 0.81
C ILE A 63 -6.59 -3.05 -0.05
N ALA A 64 -7.76 -3.30 0.54
CA ALA A 64 -8.95 -3.76 -0.17
C ALA A 64 -9.39 -2.81 -1.29
N GLN A 65 -9.03 -1.55 -1.23
CA GLN A 65 -9.34 -0.59 -2.28
C GLN A 65 -8.65 -0.94 -3.60
N TYR A 66 -7.51 -1.61 -3.55
CA TYR A 66 -6.67 -1.87 -4.72
C TYR A 66 -6.44 -3.36 -4.98
N ASN A 67 -6.67 -4.22 -3.99
CA ASN A 67 -6.34 -5.64 -4.06
C ASN A 67 -7.13 -6.35 -5.17
N TYR A 68 -6.43 -7.13 -5.97
CA TYR A 68 -6.97 -7.87 -7.13
C TYR A 68 -7.58 -6.96 -8.20
N LYS A 69 -7.11 -5.72 -8.30
CA LYS A 69 -7.59 -4.78 -9.30
C LYS A 69 -6.49 -4.38 -10.28
N ASN A 70 -6.92 -3.95 -11.46
CA ASN A 70 -6.05 -3.30 -12.42
C ASN A 70 -6.05 -1.79 -12.09
N LEU A 71 -4.91 -1.28 -11.65
CA LEU A 71 -4.78 0.14 -11.26
C LEU A 71 -5.08 1.08 -12.43
N ASP A 72 -4.82 0.65 -13.66
CA ASP A 72 -5.07 1.45 -14.86
C ASP A 72 -6.56 1.74 -15.08
N GLU A 73 -7.44 0.93 -14.49
CA GLU A 73 -8.89 1.07 -14.58
C GLU A 73 -9.51 1.87 -13.45
N ILE A 74 -8.71 2.32 -12.50
CA ILE A 74 -9.18 3.12 -11.37
C ILE A 74 -9.10 4.59 -11.75
N ASP A 75 -10.24 5.28 -11.77
CA ASP A 75 -10.35 6.69 -12.20
C ASP A 75 -9.43 7.63 -11.44
N LYS A 76 -9.24 7.38 -10.14
CA LYS A 76 -8.35 8.14 -9.27
C LYS A 76 -6.92 8.24 -9.82
N PHE A 77 -6.49 7.23 -10.58
CA PHE A 77 -5.13 7.15 -11.12
C PHE A 77 -5.03 7.58 -12.58
N ASN A 78 -6.11 8.06 -13.17
CA ASN A 78 -6.08 8.59 -14.53
C ASN A 78 -5.02 9.71 -14.65
N ASN A 79 -4.21 9.63 -15.70
CA ASN A 79 -3.10 10.57 -15.95
C ASN A 79 -1.98 10.52 -14.91
N HIS A 80 -1.92 9.47 -14.08
CA HIS A 80 -0.83 9.24 -13.15
C HIS A 80 -0.07 7.97 -13.51
N ILE A 81 1.24 8.00 -13.29
CA ILE A 81 2.08 6.82 -13.45
C ILE A 81 2.16 6.15 -12.07
N THR A 82 1.63 4.93 -11.97
CA THR A 82 1.49 4.21 -10.70
C THR A 82 2.77 3.47 -10.30
N THR A 83 3.86 4.22 -10.17
CA THR A 83 5.13 3.68 -9.65
C THR A 83 4.99 3.23 -8.21
N THR A 84 5.97 2.45 -7.74
CA THR A 84 6.00 2.02 -6.33
C THR A 84 6.00 3.22 -5.39
N GLU A 85 6.78 4.26 -5.70
CA GLU A 85 6.85 5.48 -4.91
C GLU A 85 5.51 6.20 -4.85
N TYR A 86 4.84 6.34 -5.99
CA TYR A 86 3.53 6.95 -6.06
C TYR A 86 2.50 6.17 -5.25
N MET A 87 2.48 4.83 -5.41
CA MET A 87 1.51 3.98 -4.71
C MET A 87 1.75 3.94 -3.20
N ALA A 88 3.00 3.99 -2.76
CA ALA A 88 3.30 4.06 -1.33
C ALA A 88 2.62 5.26 -0.66
N LYS A 89 2.50 6.36 -1.37
CA LYS A 89 1.80 7.56 -0.88
C LYS A 89 0.28 7.38 -0.86
N GLN A 90 -0.28 6.54 -1.74
CA GLN A 90 -1.72 6.30 -1.81
C GLN A 90 -2.21 5.37 -0.70
N PHE A 91 -1.38 4.47 -0.25
CA PHE A 91 -1.68 3.63 0.90
C PHE A 91 -1.57 4.46 2.18
#